data_3aff884206dc99813653dcdfc90d7d1e
#
_entry.id   3aff884206dc99813653dcdfc90d7d1e
#
_cell.length_a   1.000
_cell.length_b   1.000
_cell.length_c   1.000
_cell.angle_alpha   90.00
_cell.angle_beta   90.00
_cell.angle_gamma   90.00
#
_symmetry.space_group_name_H-M   'P 1'
#
loop_
_entity.id
_entity.type
_entity.pdbx_description
1 polymer ?
#
loop_
_entity_poly.entity_id
_entity_poly.type
_entity_poly.pdbx_seq_one_letter_code
_entity_poly.pdbx_strand_id
1 'polypeptide(L)'
;MIKKILSSKINDSQVNIALLILRVTAGVLMAHHGYGKLTHFSEMQTKFMDFMGLGMSASLALTVFAEFFCSLLLIIGLGTRFALIPLIITMLVAVFKAHSGEIFGDGQTAFLYLAIYVTLLLKGAGKYSADAVFFKG
;
A
#
# COMPACT_ATOMS: atom_id res chain seq x y z
N MET A 1 -23.72 27.99 6.62
CA MET A 1 -23.01 27.29 5.51
C MET A 1 -21.52 27.29 5.69
N ILE A 2 -20.89 28.42 5.98
CA ILE A 2 -19.43 28.50 6.20
C ILE A 2 -18.99 27.63 7.39
N LYS A 3 -19.75 27.60 8.48
CA LYS A 3 -19.45 26.75 9.64
C LYS A 3 -19.39 25.26 9.28
N LYS A 4 -20.25 24.80 8.36
CA LYS A 4 -20.24 23.40 7.88
C LYS A 4 -18.99 23.09 7.08
N ILE A 5 -18.58 24.03 6.22
CA ILE A 5 -17.39 23.87 5.36
C ILE A 5 -16.11 23.84 6.21
N LEU A 6 -16.05 24.70 7.23
CA LEU A 6 -14.87 24.83 8.09
C LEU A 6 -14.89 23.89 9.30
N SER A 7 -15.94 23.08 9.45
CA SER A 7 -16.05 22.16 10.58
C SER A 7 -15.06 21.01 10.46
N SER A 8 -14.32 20.76 11.53
CA SER A 8 -13.45 19.60 11.67
C SER A 8 -14.15 18.41 12.34
N LYS A 9 -15.47 18.49 12.48
CA LYS A 9 -16.26 17.40 13.07
C LYS A 9 -16.15 16.13 12.23
N ILE A 10 -15.86 15.03 12.89
CA ILE A 10 -15.76 13.72 12.22
C ILE A 10 -17.18 13.25 11.84
N ASN A 11 -17.33 12.87 10.58
CA ASN A 11 -18.54 12.30 10.03
C ASN A 11 -18.20 10.91 9.50
N ASP A 12 -18.83 9.88 10.05
CA ASP A 12 -18.53 8.49 9.72
C ASP A 12 -18.69 8.19 8.24
N SER A 13 -19.73 8.75 7.61
CA SER A 13 -19.98 8.54 6.18
C SER A 13 -18.83 9.11 5.34
N GLN A 14 -18.38 10.31 5.66
CA GLN A 14 -17.25 10.94 4.96
C GLN A 14 -15.95 10.19 5.18
N VAL A 15 -15.71 9.71 6.40
CA VAL A 15 -14.52 8.91 6.72
C VAL A 15 -14.52 7.61 5.91
N ASN A 16 -15.66 6.91 5.85
CA ASN A 16 -15.76 5.66 5.11
C ASN A 16 -15.53 5.87 3.60
N ILE A 17 -16.03 6.95 3.03
CA ILE A 17 -15.79 7.29 1.63
C ILE A 17 -14.32 7.63 1.40
N ALA A 18 -13.71 8.41 2.30
CA ALA A 18 -12.30 8.76 2.21
C ALA A 18 -11.40 7.52 2.26
N LEU A 19 -11.71 6.58 3.15
CA LEU A 19 -10.95 5.32 3.24
C LEU A 19 -11.10 4.49 1.96
N LEU A 20 -12.30 4.44 1.39
CA LEU A 20 -12.53 3.74 0.13
C LEU A 20 -11.69 4.34 -0.99
N ILE A 21 -11.67 5.67 -1.12
CA ILE A 21 -10.91 6.37 -2.15
C ILE A 21 -9.41 6.09 -1.99
N LEU A 22 -8.86 6.25 -0.79
CA LEU A 22 -7.44 6.01 -0.52
C LEU A 22 -7.06 4.56 -0.80
N ARG A 23 -7.87 3.64 -0.33
CA ARG A 23 -7.61 2.21 -0.44
C ARG A 23 -7.62 1.75 -1.91
N VAL A 24 -8.65 2.12 -2.65
CA VAL A 24 -8.78 1.73 -4.06
C VAL A 24 -7.72 2.40 -4.92
N THR A 25 -7.48 3.69 -4.73
CA THR A 25 -6.48 4.44 -5.50
C THR A 25 -5.08 3.87 -5.27
N ALA A 26 -4.65 3.77 -4.03
CA ALA A 26 -3.32 3.24 -3.69
C ALA A 26 -3.20 1.78 -4.12
N GLY A 27 -4.25 1.00 -3.94
CA GLY A 27 -4.26 -0.42 -4.32
C GLY A 27 -4.12 -0.62 -5.82
N VAL A 28 -4.88 0.11 -6.62
CA VAL A 28 -4.82 0.00 -8.09
C VAL A 28 -3.46 0.43 -8.62
N LEU A 29 -2.97 1.57 -8.17
CA LEU A 29 -1.67 2.09 -8.64
C LEU A 29 -0.52 1.16 -8.24
N MET A 30 -0.53 0.66 -7.02
CA MET A 30 0.51 -0.25 -6.57
C MET A 30 0.39 -1.64 -7.22
N ALA A 31 -0.82 -2.13 -7.45
CA ALA A 31 -1.04 -3.38 -8.17
C ALA A 31 -0.47 -3.30 -9.59
N HIS A 32 -0.60 -2.15 -10.24
CA HIS A 32 -0.01 -1.94 -11.57
C HIS A 32 1.52 -2.03 -11.51
N HIS A 33 2.15 -1.44 -10.50
CA HIS A 33 3.59 -1.58 -10.28
C HIS A 33 4.00 -3.04 -10.08
N GLY A 34 3.28 -3.74 -9.23
CA GLY A 34 3.55 -5.16 -8.94
C GLY A 34 3.31 -6.05 -10.16
N TYR A 35 2.30 -5.76 -10.95
CA TYR A 35 2.02 -6.49 -12.18
C TYR A 35 3.16 -6.34 -13.19
N GLY A 36 3.71 -5.14 -13.32
CA GLY A 36 4.88 -4.91 -14.18
C GLY A 36 6.06 -5.77 -13.76
N LYS A 37 6.34 -5.85 -12.47
CA LYS A 37 7.42 -6.70 -11.94
C LYS A 37 7.13 -8.18 -12.16
N LEU A 38 5.88 -8.60 -12.01
CA LEU A 38 5.47 -9.99 -12.21
C LEU A 38 5.68 -10.42 -13.67
N THR A 39 5.26 -9.60 -14.63
CA THR A 39 5.37 -9.92 -16.06
C THR A 39 6.80 -9.83 -16.59
N HIS A 40 7.67 -9.09 -15.91
CA HIS A 40 9.09 -8.94 -16.27
C HIS A 40 10.02 -9.63 -15.27
N PHE A 41 9.50 -10.62 -14.55
CA PHE A 41 10.25 -11.30 -13.49
C PHE A 41 11.57 -11.90 -13.98
N SER A 42 11.54 -12.60 -15.10
CA SER A 42 12.73 -13.25 -15.68
C SER A 42 13.86 -12.25 -15.95
N GLU A 43 13.51 -11.06 -16.42
CA GLU A 43 14.48 -10.01 -16.75
C GLU A 43 14.99 -9.30 -15.51
N MET A 44 14.12 -9.11 -14.50
CA MET A 44 14.44 -8.33 -13.30
C MET A 44 15.12 -9.15 -12.22
N GLN A 45 14.95 -10.46 -12.20
CA GLN A 45 15.43 -11.31 -11.09
C GLN A 45 16.95 -11.29 -10.92
N THR A 46 17.70 -10.93 -11.96
CA THR A 46 19.17 -10.84 -11.91
C THR A 46 19.67 -9.41 -11.67
N LYS A 47 18.76 -8.45 -11.63
CA LYS A 47 19.08 -7.02 -11.50
C LYS A 47 18.44 -6.37 -10.28
N PHE A 48 17.61 -7.10 -9.55
CA PHE A 48 16.91 -6.59 -8.39
C PHE A 48 17.82 -6.54 -7.17
N MET A 49 17.50 -5.68 -6.21
CA MET A 49 18.28 -5.57 -4.98
C MET A 49 18.16 -6.84 -4.15
N ASP A 50 19.24 -7.20 -3.45
CA ASP A 50 19.25 -8.29 -2.49
C ASP A 50 18.80 -7.76 -1.12
N PHE A 51 17.65 -8.22 -0.66
CA PHE A 51 17.10 -7.81 0.63
C PHE A 51 17.55 -8.80 1.71
N MET A 52 18.37 -8.32 2.65
CA MET A 52 18.82 -9.06 3.83
C MET A 52 19.47 -10.42 3.53
N GLY A 53 20.16 -10.55 2.40
CA GLY A 53 20.84 -11.80 2.04
C GLY A 53 19.94 -12.89 1.49
N LEU A 54 18.67 -12.60 1.20
CA LEU A 54 17.72 -13.58 0.64
C LEU A 54 17.99 -13.90 -0.83
N GLY A 55 18.79 -13.07 -1.51
CA GLY A 55 19.02 -13.19 -2.94
C GLY A 55 18.09 -12.30 -3.75
N MET A 56 18.49 -12.01 -4.98
CA MET A 56 17.75 -11.10 -5.86
C MET A 56 16.39 -11.66 -6.26
N SER A 57 16.32 -12.95 -6.62
CA SER A 57 15.07 -13.59 -7.03
C SER A 57 14.05 -13.67 -5.91
N ALA A 58 14.49 -14.08 -4.71
CA ALA A 58 13.59 -14.15 -3.56
C ALA A 58 13.12 -12.76 -3.14
N SER A 59 14.01 -11.77 -3.17
CA SER A 59 13.66 -10.38 -2.85
C SER A 59 12.63 -9.83 -3.82
N LEU A 60 12.80 -10.09 -5.12
CA LEU A 60 11.83 -9.70 -6.15
C LEU A 60 10.48 -10.41 -5.95
N ALA A 61 10.51 -11.71 -5.64
CA ALA A 61 9.29 -12.48 -5.41
C ALA A 61 8.48 -11.94 -4.23
N LEU A 62 9.15 -11.58 -3.13
CA LEU A 62 8.51 -10.97 -1.97
C LEU A 62 7.92 -9.59 -2.31
N THR A 63 8.63 -8.81 -3.12
CA THR A 63 8.16 -7.50 -3.58
C THR A 63 6.92 -7.65 -4.45
N VAL A 64 6.90 -8.59 -5.38
CA VAL A 64 5.74 -8.88 -6.23
C VAL A 64 4.55 -9.32 -5.36
N PHE A 65 4.78 -10.20 -4.39
CA PHE A 65 3.73 -10.62 -3.47
C PHE A 65 3.11 -9.42 -2.76
N ALA A 66 3.93 -8.52 -2.22
CA ALA A 66 3.44 -7.34 -1.52
C ALA A 66 2.74 -6.38 -2.50
N GLU A 67 3.42 -6.00 -3.58
CA GLU A 67 2.91 -4.94 -4.47
C GLU A 67 1.73 -5.37 -5.33
N PHE A 68 1.64 -6.64 -5.69
CA PHE A 68 0.54 -7.14 -6.51
C PHE A 68 -0.56 -7.79 -5.68
N PHE A 69 -0.25 -8.91 -5.02
CA PHE A 69 -1.28 -9.69 -4.33
C PHE A 69 -1.86 -8.97 -3.11
N CYS A 70 -1.01 -8.34 -2.29
CA CYS A 70 -1.50 -7.58 -1.14
C CYS A 70 -2.26 -6.33 -1.59
N SER A 71 -1.90 -5.74 -2.73
CA SER A 71 -2.65 -4.62 -3.28
C SER A 71 -4.04 -5.03 -3.76
N LEU A 72 -4.19 -6.22 -4.35
CA LEU A 72 -5.50 -6.74 -4.72
C LEU A 72 -6.38 -6.93 -3.48
N LEU A 73 -5.82 -7.47 -2.41
CA LEU A 73 -6.53 -7.60 -1.13
C LEU A 73 -6.93 -6.24 -0.58
N LEU A 74 -6.05 -5.26 -0.71
CA LEU A 74 -6.32 -3.89 -0.28
C LEU A 74 -7.49 -3.27 -1.06
N ILE A 75 -7.53 -3.48 -2.38
CA ILE A 75 -8.60 -2.96 -3.25
C ILE A 75 -9.96 -3.45 -2.77
N ILE A 76 -10.10 -4.76 -2.55
CA ILE A 76 -11.37 -5.33 -2.10
C ILE A 76 -11.59 -5.15 -0.60
N GLY A 77 -10.54 -4.79 0.13
CA GLY A 77 -10.60 -4.60 1.58
C GLY A 77 -10.73 -5.90 2.37
N LEU A 78 -10.08 -6.96 1.91
CA LEU A 78 -10.08 -8.25 2.59
C LEU A 78 -8.75 -8.49 3.29
N GLY A 79 -8.79 -8.76 4.61
CA GLY A 79 -7.59 -8.90 5.41
C GLY A 79 -6.73 -7.65 5.35
N THR A 80 -7.34 -6.49 5.35
CA THR A 80 -6.71 -5.20 5.03
C THR A 80 -5.48 -4.91 5.87
N ARG A 81 -5.58 -5.05 7.19
CA ARG A 81 -4.44 -4.77 8.07
C ARG A 81 -3.29 -5.75 7.86
N PHE A 82 -3.60 -7.02 7.60
CA PHE A 82 -2.56 -8.01 7.28
C PHE A 82 -1.90 -7.73 5.94
N ALA A 83 -2.68 -7.34 4.92
CA ALA A 83 -2.15 -6.99 3.61
C ALA A 83 -1.26 -5.74 3.66
N LEU A 84 -1.57 -4.79 4.53
CA LEU A 84 -0.81 -3.56 4.69
C LEU A 84 0.57 -3.78 5.28
N ILE A 85 0.79 -4.83 6.07
CA ILE A 85 2.09 -5.08 6.70
C ILE A 85 3.18 -5.32 5.64
N PRO A 86 3.03 -6.27 4.68
CA PRO A 86 4.03 -6.41 3.61
C PRO A 86 4.20 -5.17 2.75
N LEU A 87 3.10 -4.45 2.50
CA LEU A 87 3.14 -3.21 1.72
C LEU A 87 3.95 -2.12 2.44
N ILE A 88 3.76 -1.96 3.74
CA ILE A 88 4.52 -1.00 4.54
C ILE A 88 6.00 -1.38 4.57
N ILE A 89 6.32 -2.65 4.80
CA ILE A 89 7.71 -3.12 4.80
C ILE A 89 8.36 -2.84 3.45
N THR A 90 7.67 -3.14 2.35
CA THR A 90 8.18 -2.90 1.00
C THR A 90 8.48 -1.41 0.77
N MET A 91 7.59 -0.53 1.22
CA MET A 91 7.81 0.91 1.06
C MET A 91 8.94 1.44 1.95
N LEU A 92 9.08 0.90 3.16
CA LEU A 92 10.22 1.24 4.02
C LEU A 92 11.54 0.86 3.36
N VAL A 93 11.61 -0.33 2.78
CA VAL A 93 12.79 -0.78 2.04
C VAL A 93 13.04 0.11 0.82
N ALA A 94 11.99 0.46 0.09
CA ALA A 94 12.11 1.33 -1.09
C ALA A 94 12.66 2.71 -0.71
N VAL A 95 12.17 3.30 0.35
CA VAL A 95 12.62 4.63 0.78
C VAL A 95 14.07 4.58 1.29
N PHE A 96 14.36 3.69 2.25
CA PHE A 96 15.62 3.76 2.98
C PHE A 96 16.75 2.95 2.35
N LYS A 97 16.47 1.90 1.61
CA LYS A 97 17.48 1.08 0.95
C LYS A 97 17.64 1.40 -0.53
N ALA A 98 16.53 1.43 -1.27
CA ALA A 98 16.60 1.66 -2.71
C ALA A 98 16.86 3.12 -3.07
N HIS A 99 16.36 4.06 -2.27
CA HIS A 99 16.47 5.50 -2.53
C HIS A 99 17.25 6.25 -1.46
N SER A 100 17.99 5.54 -0.60
CA SER A 100 18.91 6.12 0.38
C SER A 100 18.28 7.18 1.30
N GLY A 101 16.97 7.06 1.56
CA GLY A 101 16.24 7.99 2.42
C GLY A 101 15.91 9.34 1.79
N GLU A 102 16.02 9.45 0.47
CA GLU A 102 15.76 10.70 -0.24
C GLU A 102 14.27 10.94 -0.45
N ILE A 103 13.58 11.36 0.62
CA ILE A 103 12.13 11.56 0.60
C ILE A 103 11.67 12.76 -0.25
N PHE A 104 12.56 13.70 -0.53
CA PHE A 104 12.28 14.85 -1.41
C PHE A 104 12.79 14.63 -2.83
N GLY A 105 13.33 13.45 -3.13
CA GLY A 105 13.86 13.08 -4.44
C GLY A 105 13.23 11.78 -4.92
N ASP A 106 14.07 10.81 -5.27
CA ASP A 106 13.64 9.54 -5.87
C ASP A 106 12.74 8.71 -4.95
N GLY A 107 12.86 8.89 -3.63
CA GLY A 107 12.05 8.17 -2.65
C GLY A 107 10.68 8.80 -2.37
N GLN A 108 10.34 9.90 -3.02
CA GLN A 108 9.10 10.65 -2.73
C GLN A 108 7.83 9.82 -2.93
N THR A 109 7.74 9.10 -4.03
CA THR A 109 6.57 8.26 -4.33
C THR A 109 6.40 7.16 -3.30
N ALA A 110 7.49 6.46 -2.97
CA ALA A 110 7.45 5.39 -1.96
C ALA A 110 7.08 5.94 -0.58
N PHE A 111 7.60 7.11 -0.22
CA PHE A 111 7.26 7.77 1.03
C PHE A 111 5.78 8.16 1.10
N LEU A 112 5.23 8.64 0.00
CA LEU A 112 3.81 8.98 -0.09
C LEU A 112 2.92 7.74 0.09
N TYR A 113 3.27 6.62 -0.58
CA TYR A 113 2.57 5.35 -0.37
C TYR A 113 2.66 4.89 1.08
N LEU A 114 3.84 5.03 1.68
CA LEU A 114 4.05 4.65 3.08
C LEU A 114 3.09 5.40 4.01
N ALA A 115 2.95 6.72 3.80
CA ALA A 115 2.02 7.54 4.59
C ALA A 115 0.58 7.08 4.41
N ILE A 116 0.16 6.76 3.18
CA ILE A 116 -1.17 6.25 2.90
C ILE A 116 -1.41 4.91 3.61
N TYR A 117 -0.45 3.99 3.51
CA TYR A 117 -0.58 2.66 4.12
C TYR A 117 -0.63 2.73 5.65
N VAL A 118 0.18 3.56 6.26
CA VAL A 118 0.15 3.75 7.72
C VAL A 118 -1.21 4.33 8.16
N THR A 119 -1.73 5.29 7.41
CA THR A 119 -3.05 5.87 7.66
C THR A 119 -4.14 4.80 7.60
N LEU A 120 -4.11 3.96 6.56
CA LEU A 120 -5.06 2.87 6.40
C LEU A 120 -4.90 1.80 7.49
N LEU A 121 -3.67 1.53 7.93
CA LEU A 121 -3.41 0.59 9.02
C LEU A 121 -4.03 1.06 10.33
N LEU A 122 -3.91 2.35 10.62
CA LEU A 122 -4.47 2.94 11.84
C LEU A 122 -5.98 2.86 11.87
N LYS A 123 -6.64 3.15 10.74
CA LYS A 123 -8.10 3.25 10.68
C LYS A 123 -8.77 1.94 10.27
N GLY A 124 -8.11 1.14 9.44
CA GLY A 124 -8.70 -0.07 8.86
C GLY A 124 -9.38 0.20 7.53
N ALA A 125 -10.06 -0.82 7.01
CA ALA A 125 -10.62 -0.79 5.66
C ALA A 125 -11.83 0.13 5.49
N GLY A 126 -12.56 0.40 6.55
CA GLY A 126 -13.80 1.18 6.49
C GLY A 126 -15.01 0.31 6.16
N LYS A 127 -16.17 0.94 6.07
CA LYS A 127 -17.46 0.28 5.86
C LYS A 127 -17.56 -0.40 4.48
N TYR A 128 -16.97 0.19 3.47
CA TYR A 128 -17.10 -0.28 2.08
C TYR A 128 -15.97 -1.24 1.73
N SER A 129 -15.95 -2.40 2.41
CA SER A 129 -14.88 -3.38 2.30
C SER A 129 -15.40 -4.79 2.56
N ALA A 130 -14.69 -5.80 2.06
CA ALA A 130 -14.99 -7.20 2.35
C ALA A 130 -14.85 -7.49 3.85
N ASP A 131 -13.87 -6.87 4.52
CA ASP A 131 -13.70 -7.02 5.98
C ASP A 131 -14.95 -6.60 6.74
N ALA A 132 -15.60 -5.51 6.33
CA ALA A 132 -16.81 -5.04 6.98
C ALA A 132 -17.99 -5.99 6.76
N VAL A 133 -17.99 -6.72 5.65
CA VAL A 133 -19.05 -7.72 5.35
C VAL A 133 -18.81 -9.01 6.12
N PHE A 134 -17.58 -9.54 6.12
CA PHE A 134 -17.26 -10.85 6.66
C PHE A 134 -16.88 -10.83 8.14
N PHE A 135 -16.33 -9.75 8.64
CA PHE A 135 -15.79 -9.65 9.99
C PHE A 135 -16.44 -8.50 10.77
N LYS A 136 -17.76 -8.55 10.85
CA LYS A 136 -18.53 -7.58 11.65
C LYS A 136 -18.17 -7.74 13.13
N GLY A 137 -17.61 -6.70 13.70
CA GLY A 137 -17.26 -6.77 15.10
C GLY A 137 -17.21 -5.43 15.79
#